data_85b01957a6c47694530970d8dac98662
#
_entry.id   85b01957a6c47694530970d8dac98662
#
_cell.length_a   1.000
_cell.length_b   1.000
_cell.length_c   1.000
_cell.angle_alpha   90.00
_cell.angle_beta   90.00
_cell.angle_gamma   90.00
#
_symmetry.space_group_name_H-M   'P 1'
#
loop_
_entity.id
_entity.type
_entity.pdbx_description
1 polymer ?
#
loop_
_entity_poly.entity_id
_entity_poly.type
_entity_poly.pdbx_seq_one_letter_code
_entity_poly.pdbx_strand_id
1 'polypeptide(L)'
;MANTKGGLVVSKQEMTKMWIDDKFVAVTLVKLLPQEIVRFKTNEKDGYVSAVVGVEKKELNKDKGQKVDYSMVTEFLVDENFLSAHQAGEVLDTNLFDGVSTISVTGQSKGKGFQGMVKRCNIKGWSATHGHKFTRSGGSKGNRKPRRTMKGHPHAGHMGSEQKTIKRIPLLKVLEREGEKLMVVKGSLPGARNSKLKFFVE
;
A
#
# COMPACT_ATOMS: atom_id res chain seq x y z
N MET A 1 -2.01 19.07 -4.00
CA MET A 1 -1.83 17.80 -3.29
C MET A 1 -2.73 17.85 -2.09
N ALA A 2 -3.52 16.80 -1.81
CA ALA A 2 -4.38 16.81 -0.62
C ALA A 2 -3.49 16.89 0.62
N ASN A 3 -3.81 17.82 1.51
CA ASN A 3 -3.16 17.94 2.81
C ASN A 3 -3.43 16.65 3.58
N THR A 4 -2.42 15.83 3.73
CA THR A 4 -2.57 14.58 4.47
C THR A 4 -2.28 14.84 5.93
N LYS A 5 -3.26 14.57 6.78
CA LYS A 5 -3.15 14.72 8.25
C LYS A 5 -2.26 13.68 8.91
N GLY A 6 -1.32 13.11 8.17
CA GLY A 6 -0.45 12.04 8.63
C GLY A 6 -0.87 10.65 8.14
N GLY A 7 -0.22 9.62 8.67
CA GLY A 7 -0.50 8.23 8.29
C GLY A 7 0.12 7.22 9.22
N LEU A 8 -0.31 5.97 9.08
CA LEU A 8 0.17 4.83 9.85
C LEU A 8 0.59 3.68 8.94
N VAL A 9 1.51 2.87 9.43
CA VAL A 9 1.87 1.59 8.81
C VAL A 9 1.16 0.46 9.55
N VAL A 10 0.49 -0.37 8.76
CA VAL A 10 -0.30 -1.50 9.26
C VAL A 10 0.10 -2.79 8.55
N SER A 11 -0.16 -3.91 9.18
CA SER A 11 0.01 -5.25 8.58
C SER A 11 -1.34 -5.79 8.14
N LYS A 12 -1.45 -6.19 6.88
CA LYS A 12 -2.64 -6.86 6.35
C LYS A 12 -2.77 -8.25 6.98
N GLN A 13 -3.86 -8.53 7.65
CA GLN A 13 -4.10 -9.84 8.23
C GLN A 13 -4.89 -10.73 7.26
N GLU A 14 -6.19 -10.68 7.34
CA GLU A 14 -7.07 -11.53 6.56
C GLU A 14 -8.30 -10.78 6.07
N MET A 15 -9.04 -11.41 5.19
CA MET A 15 -10.33 -10.92 4.75
C MET A 15 -11.45 -11.77 5.33
N THR A 16 -12.49 -11.10 5.78
CA THR A 16 -13.70 -11.73 6.30
C THR A 16 -14.94 -11.01 5.80
N LYS A 17 -16.09 -11.43 6.24
CA LYS A 17 -17.36 -10.74 6.03
C LYS A 17 -17.89 -10.22 7.36
N MET A 18 -18.48 -9.04 7.33
CA MET A 18 -19.13 -8.41 8.47
C MET A 18 -20.55 -8.01 8.10
N TRP A 19 -21.47 -8.16 9.04
CA TRP A 19 -22.85 -7.74 8.88
C TRP A 19 -22.96 -6.25 9.15
N ILE A 20 -23.38 -5.47 8.15
CA ILE A 20 -23.50 -4.01 8.21
C ILE A 20 -24.73 -3.62 7.37
N ASP A 21 -25.61 -2.80 7.93
CA ASP A 21 -26.81 -2.29 7.24
C ASP A 21 -27.59 -3.40 6.53
N ASP A 22 -27.95 -4.44 7.25
CA ASP A 22 -28.74 -5.60 6.79
C ASP A 22 -28.15 -6.38 5.61
N LYS A 23 -26.82 -6.32 5.43
CA LYS A 23 -26.10 -7.11 4.42
C LYS A 23 -24.70 -7.49 4.84
N PHE A 24 -24.20 -8.59 4.25
CA PHE A 24 -22.81 -8.98 4.41
C PHE A 24 -21.90 -8.13 3.51
N VAL A 25 -20.96 -7.46 4.15
CA VAL A 25 -19.92 -6.66 3.48
C VAL A 25 -18.58 -7.34 3.62
N ALA A 26 -17.85 -7.48 2.52
CA ALA A 26 -16.47 -7.98 2.57
C ALA A 26 -15.56 -6.93 3.21
N VAL A 27 -14.76 -7.36 4.19
CA VAL A 27 -13.85 -6.49 4.92
C VAL A 27 -12.46 -7.10 5.02
N THR A 28 -11.45 -6.26 5.12
CA THR A 28 -10.08 -6.65 5.42
C THR A 28 -9.72 -6.21 6.82
N LEU A 29 -9.20 -7.12 7.61
CA LEU A 29 -8.63 -6.84 8.93
C LEU A 29 -7.17 -6.47 8.76
N VAL A 30 -6.76 -5.38 9.40
CA VAL A 30 -5.37 -4.93 9.44
C VAL A 30 -4.96 -4.65 10.87
N LYS A 31 -3.73 -5.05 11.20
CA LYS A 31 -3.13 -4.86 12.53
C LYS A 31 -2.23 -3.65 12.51
N LEU A 32 -2.36 -2.79 13.50
CA LEU A 32 -1.41 -1.71 13.73
C LEU A 32 -0.05 -2.31 14.12
N LEU A 33 1.01 -1.81 13.47
CA LEU A 33 2.37 -2.16 13.85
C LEU A 33 2.91 -1.12 14.83
N PRO A 34 3.73 -1.52 15.82
CA PRO A 34 4.38 -0.56 16.71
C PRO A 34 5.27 0.36 15.88
N GLN A 35 5.06 1.67 16.01
CA GLN A 35 5.73 2.69 15.22
C GLN A 35 5.91 3.98 16.00
N GLU A 36 7.02 4.66 15.74
CA GLU A 36 7.36 5.92 16.40
C GLU A 36 7.85 6.96 15.40
N ILE A 37 7.68 8.23 15.72
CA ILE A 37 8.21 9.34 14.93
C ILE A 37 9.70 9.43 15.17
N VAL A 38 10.51 9.18 14.16
CA VAL A 38 11.98 9.26 14.27
C VAL A 38 12.45 10.70 14.20
N ARG A 39 11.94 11.47 13.23
CA ARG A 39 12.24 12.88 13.03
C ARG A 39 11.20 13.55 12.15
N PHE A 40 11.18 14.86 12.19
CA PHE A 40 10.44 15.68 11.25
C PHE A 40 11.36 16.25 10.18
N LYS A 41 10.82 16.42 8.99
CA LYS A 41 11.39 17.24 7.91
C LYS A 41 10.66 18.55 7.87
N THR A 42 11.41 19.64 7.69
CA THR A 42 10.89 21.01 7.67
C THR A 42 11.16 21.65 6.33
N ASN A 43 10.34 22.65 5.99
CA ASN A 43 10.44 23.32 4.69
C ASN A 43 11.80 24.02 4.51
N GLU A 44 12.41 24.52 5.61
CA GLU A 44 13.70 25.23 5.57
C GLU A 44 14.88 24.32 5.18
N LYS A 45 14.90 23.08 5.68
CA LYS A 45 16.03 22.14 5.48
C LYS A 45 15.80 21.17 4.34
N ASP A 46 14.58 20.66 4.21
CA ASP A 46 14.25 19.55 3.30
C ASP A 46 13.34 20.00 2.13
N GLY A 47 12.83 21.25 2.14
CA GLY A 47 11.95 21.79 1.10
C GLY A 47 10.50 21.32 1.16
N TYR A 48 10.13 20.52 2.13
CA TYR A 48 8.76 20.05 2.38
C TYR A 48 8.59 19.58 3.83
N VAL A 49 7.33 19.51 4.27
CA VAL A 49 6.98 19.10 5.63
C VAL A 49 6.57 17.63 5.63
N SER A 50 7.24 16.81 6.43
CA SER A 50 6.89 15.41 6.61
C SER A 50 7.32 14.85 7.96
N ALA A 51 6.62 13.82 8.42
CA ALA A 51 7.01 12.99 9.55
C ALA A 51 7.68 11.70 9.03
N VAL A 52 8.89 11.42 9.51
CA VAL A 52 9.61 10.17 9.26
C VAL A 52 9.26 9.21 10.37
N VAL A 53 8.62 8.11 10.02
CA VAL A 53 8.12 7.10 10.95
C VAL A 53 8.94 5.83 10.84
N GLY A 54 9.45 5.34 11.96
CA GLY A 54 10.12 4.05 12.10
C GLY A 54 9.15 3.00 12.63
N VAL A 55 9.14 1.84 12.02
CA VAL A 55 8.21 0.73 12.32
C VAL A 55 8.98 -0.46 12.84
N GLU A 56 8.46 -1.10 13.90
CA GLU A 56 9.06 -2.28 14.54
C GLU A 56 10.54 -2.06 14.87
N LYS A 57 10.76 -1.30 15.92
CA LYS A 57 12.10 -0.99 16.45
C LYS A 57 12.84 -2.27 16.80
N LYS A 58 14.05 -2.43 16.29
CA LYS A 58 14.96 -3.51 16.61
C LYS A 58 16.08 -3.00 17.48
N GLU A 59 16.27 -3.60 18.63
CA GLU A 59 17.45 -3.37 19.43
C GLU A 59 18.62 -4.09 18.78
N LEU A 60 19.61 -3.32 18.37
CA LEU A 60 20.87 -3.86 17.86
C LEU A 60 21.88 -4.04 19.02
N ASN A 61 22.75 -5.04 18.85
CA ASN A 61 23.80 -5.32 19.84
C ASN A 61 24.61 -4.07 20.13
N LYS A 62 24.55 -3.62 21.37
CA LYS A 62 25.25 -2.42 21.88
C LYS A 62 26.77 -2.44 21.63
N ASP A 63 27.34 -3.64 21.50
CA ASP A 63 28.80 -3.84 21.29
C ASP A 63 29.33 -3.33 19.94
N LYS A 64 28.45 -3.02 18.98
CA LYS A 64 28.83 -2.53 17.62
C LYS A 64 28.56 -1.03 17.43
N GLY A 65 28.20 -0.29 18.45
CA GLY A 65 27.96 1.16 18.36
C GLY A 65 26.75 1.57 17.52
N GLN A 66 25.93 0.61 17.08
CA GLN A 66 24.71 0.88 16.31
C GLN A 66 23.57 1.26 17.28
N LYS A 67 22.93 2.41 17.02
CA LYS A 67 21.99 2.99 17.97
C LYS A 67 20.61 2.34 17.93
N VAL A 68 19.94 2.31 16.82
CA VAL A 68 18.59 1.73 16.64
C VAL A 68 18.37 1.42 15.17
N ASP A 69 17.72 0.33 14.89
CA ASP A 69 17.27 -0.02 13.54
C ASP A 69 15.77 -0.26 13.52
N TYR A 70 15.14 0.02 12.39
CA TYR A 70 13.72 -0.19 12.18
C TYR A 70 13.52 -1.19 11.04
N SER A 71 12.55 -2.06 11.17
CA SER A 71 12.16 -3.00 10.10
C SER A 71 11.73 -2.28 8.81
N MET A 72 11.19 -1.06 8.97
CA MET A 72 10.79 -0.20 7.86
C MET A 72 10.84 1.26 8.32
N VAL A 73 11.37 2.12 7.48
CA VAL A 73 11.28 3.58 7.65
C VAL A 73 10.45 4.14 6.50
N THR A 74 9.52 5.01 6.81
CA THR A 74 8.64 5.62 5.81
C THR A 74 8.34 7.06 6.14
N GLU A 75 7.96 7.84 5.15
CA GLU A 75 7.58 9.23 5.29
C GLU A 75 6.10 9.41 5.02
N PHE A 76 5.49 10.27 5.84
CA PHE A 76 4.13 10.76 5.65
C PHE A 76 4.18 12.28 5.54
N LEU A 77 3.60 12.83 4.48
CA LEU A 77 3.38 14.26 4.37
C LEU A 77 2.39 14.67 5.46
N VAL A 78 2.71 15.72 6.19
CA VAL A 78 1.90 16.21 7.32
C VAL A 78 1.74 17.71 7.23
N ASP A 79 0.72 18.22 7.92
CA ASP A 79 0.49 19.66 8.05
C ASP A 79 1.32 20.25 9.19
N GLU A 80 1.46 21.57 9.21
CA GLU A 80 2.16 22.28 10.29
C GLU A 80 1.49 22.07 11.65
N ASN A 81 0.18 21.89 11.68
CA ASN A 81 -0.57 21.56 12.91
C ASN A 81 -0.13 20.22 13.50
N PHE A 82 0.18 19.23 12.65
CA PHE A 82 0.70 17.94 13.09
C PHE A 82 2.09 18.08 13.71
N LEU A 83 2.97 18.94 13.16
CA LEU A 83 4.27 19.23 13.73
C LEU A 83 4.17 19.84 15.13
N SER A 84 3.18 20.69 15.34
CA SER A 84 2.99 21.37 16.64
C SER A 84 2.39 20.44 17.69
N ALA A 85 1.62 19.42 17.27
CA ALA A 85 0.92 18.50 18.16
C ALA A 85 1.75 17.28 18.59
N HIS A 86 2.79 16.92 17.82
CA HIS A 86 3.57 15.70 18.03
C HIS A 86 5.06 15.98 18.18
N GLN A 87 5.76 15.11 18.90
CA GLN A 87 7.20 15.20 19.13
C GLN A 87 7.96 14.00 18.55
N ALA A 88 9.25 14.19 18.25
CA ALA A 88 10.12 13.08 17.87
C ALA A 88 10.27 12.09 19.03
N GLY A 89 10.20 10.80 18.74
CA GLY A 89 10.17 9.72 19.74
C GLY A 89 8.77 9.32 20.20
N GLU A 90 7.73 10.03 19.80
CA GLU A 90 6.35 9.71 20.14
C GLU A 90 5.86 8.46 19.39
N VAL A 91 5.15 7.58 20.09
CA VAL A 91 4.53 6.39 19.52
C VAL A 91 3.21 6.76 18.87
N LEU A 92 3.07 6.46 17.58
CA LEU A 92 1.85 6.70 16.84
C LEU A 92 0.82 5.57 17.06
N ASP A 93 -0.41 5.97 17.30
CA ASP A 93 -1.52 5.07 17.59
C ASP A 93 -2.71 5.30 16.65
N THR A 94 -3.72 4.44 16.78
CA THR A 94 -4.99 4.49 16.01
C THR A 94 -5.77 5.77 16.21
N ASN A 95 -5.51 6.52 17.30
CA ASN A 95 -6.18 7.81 17.61
C ASN A 95 -6.08 8.83 16.46
N LEU A 96 -5.02 8.71 15.63
CA LEU A 96 -4.87 9.52 14.42
C LEU A 96 -6.03 9.34 13.41
N PHE A 97 -6.74 8.21 13.49
CA PHE A 97 -7.87 7.88 12.61
C PHE A 97 -9.24 8.04 13.26
N ASP A 98 -9.28 8.61 14.48
CA ASP A 98 -10.55 8.88 15.15
C ASP A 98 -11.36 9.91 14.37
N GLY A 99 -12.63 9.58 14.09
CA GLY A 99 -13.51 10.40 13.28
C GLY A 99 -13.25 10.39 11.77
N VAL A 100 -12.24 9.63 11.30
CA VAL A 100 -11.96 9.51 9.87
C VAL A 100 -12.85 8.45 9.25
N SER A 101 -13.64 8.82 8.26
CA SER A 101 -14.54 7.91 7.55
C SER A 101 -13.89 7.22 6.35
N THR A 102 -12.92 7.88 5.70
CA THR A 102 -12.26 7.36 4.49
C THR A 102 -10.76 7.53 4.58
N ILE A 103 -10.05 6.55 4.06
CA ILE A 103 -8.58 6.49 4.05
C ILE A 103 -8.06 6.17 2.66
N SER A 104 -6.83 6.59 2.39
CA SER A 104 -6.06 6.11 1.24
C SER A 104 -5.05 5.07 1.67
N VAL A 105 -4.96 3.99 0.91
CA VAL A 105 -4.08 2.85 1.23
C VAL A 105 -3.09 2.62 0.11
N THR A 106 -1.80 2.62 0.45
CA THR A 106 -0.71 2.28 -0.47
C THR A 106 -0.03 0.99 -0.02
N GLY A 107 0.14 0.07 -0.94
CA GLY A 107 0.83 -1.18 -0.69
C GLY A 107 1.40 -1.81 -1.95
N GLN A 108 2.21 -2.83 -1.78
CA GLN A 108 2.79 -3.59 -2.88
C GLN A 108 1.87 -4.72 -3.28
N SER A 109 1.49 -4.81 -4.55
CA SER A 109 0.63 -5.87 -5.06
C SER A 109 1.34 -7.23 -5.06
N LYS A 110 0.58 -8.33 -5.04
CA LYS A 110 1.15 -9.69 -5.14
C LYS A 110 1.92 -9.84 -6.45
N GLY A 111 3.16 -10.31 -6.37
CA GLY A 111 3.96 -10.67 -7.53
C GLY A 111 3.34 -11.86 -8.27
N LYS A 112 3.34 -11.81 -9.60
CA LYS A 112 2.84 -12.88 -10.47
C LYS A 112 3.92 -13.40 -11.41
N GLY A 113 5.17 -12.93 -11.24
CA GLY A 113 6.31 -13.30 -12.06
C GLY A 113 6.19 -12.79 -13.50
N PHE A 114 6.86 -13.46 -14.43
CA PHE A 114 6.78 -13.16 -15.85
C PHE A 114 5.48 -13.73 -16.42
N GLN A 115 4.65 -12.89 -17.04
CA GLN A 115 3.36 -13.28 -17.59
C GLN A 115 3.27 -12.94 -19.06
N GLY A 116 2.55 -13.80 -19.79
CA GLY A 116 2.22 -13.58 -21.21
C GLY A 116 1.23 -12.43 -21.40
N MET A 117 1.13 -11.94 -22.63
CA MET A 117 0.34 -10.77 -23.01
C MET A 117 -1.14 -10.90 -22.66
N VAL A 118 -1.71 -12.09 -22.81
CA VAL A 118 -3.13 -12.34 -22.51
C VAL A 118 -3.44 -12.04 -21.06
N LYS A 119 -2.60 -12.51 -20.12
CA LYS A 119 -2.81 -12.27 -18.68
C LYS A 119 -2.34 -10.90 -18.23
N ARG A 120 -1.21 -10.43 -18.75
CA ARG A 120 -0.61 -9.15 -18.33
C ARG A 120 -1.35 -7.93 -18.87
N CYS A 121 -1.74 -7.99 -20.14
CA CYS A 121 -2.31 -6.85 -20.86
C CYS A 121 -3.77 -7.04 -21.25
N ASN A 122 -4.41 -8.14 -20.83
CA ASN A 122 -5.80 -8.49 -21.12
C ASN A 122 -6.13 -8.53 -22.64
N ILE A 123 -5.16 -8.97 -23.47
CA ILE A 123 -5.40 -9.14 -24.90
C ILE A 123 -6.29 -10.36 -25.10
N LYS A 124 -7.26 -10.24 -26.00
CA LYS A 124 -8.25 -11.28 -26.29
C LYS A 124 -7.61 -12.61 -26.75
N GLY A 125 -6.47 -12.54 -27.46
CA GLY A 125 -5.88 -13.72 -28.10
C GLY A 125 -6.69 -14.20 -29.32
N TRP A 126 -6.51 -15.45 -29.68
CA TRP A 126 -7.17 -16.09 -30.85
C TRP A 126 -8.07 -17.24 -30.39
N SER A 127 -8.82 -17.77 -31.31
CA SER A 127 -9.72 -18.90 -31.03
C SER A 127 -8.96 -20.09 -30.44
N ALA A 128 -9.49 -20.66 -29.37
CA ALA A 128 -8.93 -21.83 -28.72
C ALA A 128 -9.28 -23.17 -29.48
N THR A 129 -10.28 -23.11 -30.37
CA THR A 129 -10.76 -24.22 -31.18
C THR A 129 -10.76 -23.83 -32.66
N HIS A 130 -11.25 -24.70 -33.54
CA HIS A 130 -11.29 -24.51 -35.01
C HIS A 130 -9.91 -24.42 -35.67
N GLY A 131 -8.91 -25.14 -35.14
CA GLY A 131 -7.60 -25.32 -35.76
C GLY A 131 -6.67 -24.12 -35.79
N HIS A 132 -6.95 -23.07 -35.02
CA HIS A 132 -6.04 -21.93 -34.95
C HIS A 132 -4.74 -22.29 -34.23
N LYS A 133 -3.60 -22.18 -34.93
CA LYS A 133 -2.27 -22.63 -34.43
C LYS A 133 -1.79 -21.88 -33.19
N PHE A 134 -2.05 -20.56 -33.11
CA PHE A 134 -1.54 -19.68 -32.04
C PHE A 134 -2.70 -19.10 -31.24
N THR A 135 -3.02 -19.68 -30.08
CA THR A 135 -4.15 -19.26 -29.26
C THR A 135 -3.87 -18.06 -28.39
N ARG A 136 -2.63 -17.94 -27.87
CA ARG A 136 -2.23 -16.91 -26.88
C ARG A 136 -1.20 -15.92 -27.41
N SER A 137 -1.06 -15.79 -28.73
CA SER A 137 -0.18 -14.85 -29.39
C SER A 137 -0.84 -13.47 -29.54
N GLY A 138 -0.04 -12.41 -29.48
CA GLY A 138 -0.52 -11.04 -29.67
C GLY A 138 -0.59 -10.58 -31.13
N GLY A 139 -0.27 -11.43 -32.09
CA GLY A 139 -0.27 -11.09 -33.50
C GLY A 139 0.86 -10.14 -33.94
N SER A 140 0.62 -9.38 -35.01
CA SER A 140 1.58 -8.41 -35.55
C SER A 140 1.94 -7.32 -34.56
N LYS A 141 3.18 -6.85 -34.62
CA LYS A 141 3.71 -5.78 -33.75
C LYS A 141 3.77 -4.40 -34.41
N GLY A 142 3.28 -4.29 -35.61
CA GLY A 142 3.22 -3.03 -36.35
C GLY A 142 3.49 -3.18 -37.84
N ASN A 143 3.46 -2.05 -38.53
CA ASN A 143 3.72 -1.93 -39.95
C ASN A 143 5.22 -1.70 -40.23
N ARG A 144 5.60 -1.60 -41.51
CA ARG A 144 6.96 -1.29 -41.95
C ARG A 144 7.48 0.03 -41.35
N LYS A 145 6.66 1.05 -41.25
CA LYS A 145 6.94 2.31 -40.55
C LYS A 145 6.05 2.38 -39.31
N PRO A 146 6.56 2.82 -38.16
CA PRO A 146 7.80 3.56 -37.87
C PRO A 146 9.07 2.72 -37.59
N ARG A 147 9.32 1.59 -38.15
CA ARG A 147 10.52 0.71 -37.98
C ARG A 147 10.86 0.32 -36.51
N ARG A 148 9.93 0.49 -35.61
CA ARG A 148 10.02 0.11 -34.19
C ARG A 148 8.64 -0.18 -33.63
N THR A 149 8.58 -0.96 -32.55
CA THR A 149 7.33 -1.11 -31.79
C THR A 149 6.99 0.20 -31.10
N MET A 150 5.74 0.58 -31.12
CA MET A 150 5.26 1.78 -30.43
C MET A 150 5.36 1.62 -28.90
N LYS A 151 5.62 2.72 -28.21
CA LYS A 151 5.60 2.76 -26.75
C LYS A 151 4.22 2.35 -26.23
N GLY A 152 4.18 1.56 -25.15
CA GLY A 152 2.93 1.05 -24.59
C GLY A 152 2.33 -0.16 -25.35
N HIS A 153 2.94 -0.61 -26.45
CA HIS A 153 2.46 -1.82 -27.15
C HIS A 153 2.50 -3.03 -26.21
N PRO A 154 1.42 -3.81 -26.13
CA PRO A 154 1.32 -4.93 -25.21
C PRO A 154 2.38 -6.01 -25.47
N HIS A 155 3.14 -6.35 -24.42
CA HIS A 155 4.15 -7.40 -24.44
C HIS A 155 4.06 -8.27 -23.20
N ALA A 156 4.61 -9.48 -23.27
CA ALA A 156 4.90 -10.29 -22.11
C ALA A 156 5.92 -9.54 -21.20
N GLY A 157 5.90 -9.81 -19.93
CA GLY A 157 6.82 -9.20 -18.96
C GLY A 157 6.42 -9.43 -17.52
N HIS A 158 7.14 -8.79 -16.63
CA HIS A 158 6.86 -8.85 -15.20
C HIS A 158 5.47 -8.28 -14.88
N MET A 159 4.75 -8.95 -13.99
CA MET A 159 3.43 -8.56 -13.52
C MET A 159 3.36 -8.63 -11.99
N GLY A 160 2.76 -7.64 -11.38
CA GLY A 160 2.69 -7.55 -9.92
C GLY A 160 3.97 -7.01 -9.28
N SER A 161 4.08 -7.11 -7.96
CA SER A 161 5.11 -6.45 -7.15
C SER A 161 5.23 -4.95 -7.42
N GLU A 162 4.13 -4.33 -7.80
CA GLU A 162 4.01 -2.90 -8.07
C GLU A 162 3.36 -2.20 -6.90
N GLN A 163 3.78 -0.98 -6.63
CA GLN A 163 3.10 -0.12 -5.68
C GLN A 163 1.73 0.27 -6.24
N LYS A 164 0.68 0.01 -5.46
CA LYS A 164 -0.70 0.37 -5.78
C LYS A 164 -1.28 1.20 -4.66
N THR A 165 -1.89 2.31 -5.03
CA THR A 165 -2.63 3.17 -4.10
C THR A 165 -4.11 3.09 -4.42
N ILE A 166 -4.91 2.79 -3.41
CA ILE A 166 -6.36 2.81 -3.48
C ILE A 166 -6.83 3.95 -2.59
N LYS A 167 -7.60 4.87 -3.15
CA LYS A 167 -8.11 6.06 -2.47
C LYS A 167 -9.54 5.87 -2.01
N ARG A 168 -9.94 6.65 -1.00
CA ARG A 168 -11.32 6.73 -0.49
C ARG A 168 -11.91 5.38 -0.08
N ILE A 169 -11.13 4.60 0.66
CA ILE A 169 -11.60 3.34 1.22
C ILE A 169 -12.29 3.64 2.55
N PRO A 170 -13.54 3.21 2.77
CA PRO A 170 -14.20 3.39 4.06
C PRO A 170 -13.49 2.62 5.17
N LEU A 171 -13.15 3.34 6.24
CA LEU A 171 -12.74 2.77 7.51
C LEU A 171 -14.02 2.53 8.33
N LEU A 172 -14.32 1.27 8.64
CA LEU A 172 -15.57 0.90 9.27
C LEU A 172 -15.50 0.95 10.79
N LYS A 173 -14.43 0.40 11.36
CA LYS A 173 -14.32 0.24 12.81
C LYS A 173 -12.86 0.03 13.22
N VAL A 174 -12.53 0.50 14.40
CA VAL A 174 -11.31 0.13 15.11
C VAL A 174 -11.71 -0.82 16.24
N LEU A 175 -11.03 -1.95 16.35
CA LEU A 175 -11.27 -2.99 17.34
C LEU A 175 -10.00 -3.18 18.14
N GLU A 176 -10.15 -3.40 19.43
CA GLU A 176 -9.06 -3.85 20.29
C GLU A 176 -9.35 -5.27 20.74
N ARG A 177 -8.42 -6.17 20.46
CA ARG A 177 -8.54 -7.58 20.83
C ARG A 177 -7.18 -8.07 21.36
N GLU A 178 -7.19 -8.64 22.58
CA GLU A 178 -6.00 -9.22 23.20
C GLU A 178 -4.79 -8.26 23.26
N GLY A 179 -5.05 -6.94 23.45
CA GLY A 179 -4.02 -5.89 23.43
C GLY A 179 -3.52 -5.51 22.05
N GLU A 180 -4.08 -6.09 20.97
CA GLU A 180 -3.76 -5.74 19.60
C GLU A 180 -4.83 -4.81 19.01
N LYS A 181 -4.41 -3.72 18.39
CA LYS A 181 -5.31 -2.80 17.70
C LYS A 181 -5.51 -3.24 16.25
N LEU A 182 -6.75 -3.57 15.94
CA LEU A 182 -7.19 -4.01 14.62
C LEU A 182 -8.09 -2.97 14.00
N MET A 183 -7.84 -2.62 12.74
CA MET A 183 -8.68 -1.75 11.96
C MET A 183 -9.45 -2.57 10.92
N VAL A 184 -10.73 -2.30 10.77
CA VAL A 184 -11.62 -2.96 9.82
C VAL A 184 -11.87 -2.04 8.64
N VAL A 185 -11.43 -2.46 7.47
CA VAL A 185 -11.50 -1.67 6.24
C VAL A 185 -12.40 -2.36 5.23
N LYS A 186 -13.28 -1.61 4.58
CA LYS A 186 -14.20 -2.14 3.57
C LYS A 186 -13.44 -2.59 2.31
N GLY A 187 -13.72 -3.80 1.85
CA GLY A 187 -13.20 -4.35 0.60
C GLY A 187 -11.80 -4.97 0.71
N SER A 188 -11.15 -5.14 -0.42
CA SER A 188 -9.84 -5.77 -0.54
C SER A 188 -8.71 -4.75 -0.57
N LEU A 189 -7.58 -5.07 0.05
CA LEU A 189 -6.36 -4.27 0.06
C LEU A 189 -5.25 -4.93 -0.78
N PRO A 190 -4.29 -4.18 -1.31
CA PRO A 190 -3.20 -4.73 -2.09
C PRO A 190 -2.28 -5.62 -1.24
N GLY A 191 -1.56 -6.50 -1.87
CA GLY A 191 -0.54 -7.33 -1.23
C GLY A 191 -1.03 -8.67 -0.67
N ALA A 192 -0.07 -9.42 -0.17
CA ALA A 192 -0.26 -10.72 0.47
C ALA A 192 -0.69 -10.56 1.95
N ARG A 193 -1.03 -11.67 2.63
CA ARG A 193 -1.16 -11.70 4.08
C ARG A 193 0.16 -11.28 4.72
N ASN A 194 0.10 -10.56 5.82
CA ASN A 194 1.24 -9.97 6.55
C ASN A 194 2.06 -8.92 5.77
N SER A 195 1.60 -8.47 4.60
CA SER A 195 2.25 -7.36 3.91
C SER A 195 2.02 -6.04 4.64
N LYS A 196 3.06 -5.19 4.66
CA LYS A 196 2.99 -3.84 5.23
C LYS A 196 2.28 -2.90 4.26
N LEU A 197 1.35 -2.13 4.78
CA LEU A 197 0.56 -1.14 4.06
C LEU A 197 0.73 0.22 4.72
N LYS A 198 0.73 1.28 3.91
CA LYS A 198 0.71 2.66 4.38
C LYS A 198 -0.72 3.18 4.29
N PHE A 199 -1.27 3.61 5.40
CA PHE A 199 -2.56 4.26 5.50
C PHE A 199 -2.36 5.75 5.60
N PHE A 200 -3.13 6.51 4.84
CA PHE A 200 -3.12 7.97 4.84
C PHE A 200 -4.51 8.48 5.18
N VAL A 201 -4.57 9.49 6.03
CA VAL A 201 -5.79 10.25 6.31
C VAL A 201 -5.99 11.23 5.15
N GLU A 202 -7.19 11.23 4.55
CA GLU A 202 -7.58 12.20 3.51
C GLU A 202 -8.31 13.41 4.09
#